data_6c53b4c88519163f3b1713309566d180
#
_entry.id   6c53b4c88519163f3b1713309566d180
#
_cell.length_a   1.000
_cell.length_b   1.000
_cell.length_c   1.000
_cell.angle_alpha   90.00
_cell.angle_beta   90.00
_cell.angle_gamma   90.00
#
_symmetry.space_group_name_H-M   'P 1'
#
loop_
_entity.id
_entity.type
_entity.pdbx_description
1 polymer ?
#
loop_
_entity_poly.entity_id
_entity_poly.type
_entity_poly.pdbx_seq_one_letter_code
_entity_poly.pdbx_strand_id
1 'polypeptide(L)'
;NCLNFGNPEKGKVMGQFVETIDGISQACTYLDFPVVSGNVSFYNETQNKAISPTPTIGGVGLIKNLNLMMTKNLKEIGSYIFVVGKTSGHLDQSEFFREVLKIYEGPSPEINLFNEKNNGKAIQKLILSKLVNSVHDISTGGILLTLSEMCIAGKIGAKIKVPQDNVGPHEYLFGEDQSRYLIEVNEKSKDKTCN
;
A
#
# COMPACT_ATOMS: atom_id res chain seq x y z
N ASN A 1 -3.71 -17.07 -3.11
CA ASN A 1 -4.22 -16.21 -4.17
C ASN A 1 -5.57 -16.71 -4.71
N CYS A 2 -6.31 -15.81 -5.33
CA CYS A 2 -7.51 -16.10 -6.10
C CYS A 2 -7.46 -15.24 -7.38
N LEU A 3 -7.31 -15.90 -8.52
CA LEU A 3 -7.11 -15.23 -9.80
C LEU A 3 -8.36 -15.37 -10.66
N ASN A 4 -8.93 -14.26 -11.12
CA ASN A 4 -10.15 -14.24 -11.90
C ASN A 4 -9.93 -13.50 -13.23
N PHE A 5 -10.18 -14.20 -14.34
CA PHE A 5 -9.96 -13.69 -15.69
C PHE A 5 -11.13 -14.08 -16.62
N GLY A 6 -11.23 -13.39 -17.73
CA GLY A 6 -12.18 -13.73 -18.80
C GLY A 6 -11.81 -15.01 -19.55
N ASN A 7 -12.21 -15.09 -20.81
CA ASN A 7 -11.92 -16.23 -21.67
C ASN A 7 -10.44 -16.31 -22.07
N PRO A 8 -9.67 -17.33 -21.61
CA PRO A 8 -8.24 -17.45 -21.87
C PRO A 8 -7.91 -17.78 -23.33
N GLU A 9 -8.86 -18.22 -24.14
CA GLU A 9 -8.66 -18.45 -25.57
C GLU A 9 -8.47 -17.14 -26.34
N LYS A 10 -8.87 -16.01 -25.73
CA LYS A 10 -8.59 -14.67 -26.25
C LYS A 10 -7.15 -14.29 -25.89
N GLY A 11 -6.27 -14.08 -26.88
CA GLY A 11 -4.85 -13.81 -26.65
C GLY A 11 -4.55 -12.67 -25.67
N LYS A 12 -5.38 -11.61 -25.67
CA LYS A 12 -5.25 -10.51 -24.69
C LYS A 12 -5.44 -10.98 -23.25
N VAL A 13 -6.43 -11.82 -22.99
CA VAL A 13 -6.73 -12.35 -21.65
C VAL A 13 -5.62 -13.30 -21.18
N MET A 14 -5.14 -14.17 -22.08
CA MET A 14 -4.02 -15.05 -21.77
C MET A 14 -2.75 -14.25 -21.48
N GLY A 15 -2.44 -13.20 -22.25
CA GLY A 15 -1.30 -12.31 -21.99
C GLY A 15 -1.39 -11.68 -20.60
N GLN A 16 -2.53 -11.12 -20.23
CA GLN A 16 -2.74 -10.54 -18.89
C GLN A 16 -2.56 -11.57 -17.76
N PHE A 17 -3.00 -12.82 -17.99
CA PHE A 17 -2.80 -13.89 -17.02
C PHE A 17 -1.33 -14.27 -16.87
N VAL A 18 -0.59 -14.42 -17.97
CA VAL A 18 0.84 -14.74 -17.95
C VAL A 18 1.63 -13.65 -17.22
N GLU A 19 1.42 -12.38 -17.57
CA GLU A 19 2.08 -11.24 -16.91
C GLU A 19 1.74 -11.17 -15.42
N THR A 20 0.51 -11.49 -15.04
CA THR A 20 0.10 -11.57 -13.62
C THR A 20 0.88 -12.65 -12.87
N ILE A 21 1.01 -13.85 -13.45
CA ILE A 21 1.79 -14.94 -12.83
C ILE A 21 3.27 -14.56 -12.72
N ASP A 22 3.83 -13.94 -13.74
CA ASP A 22 5.22 -13.48 -13.73
C ASP A 22 5.44 -12.43 -12.62
N GLY A 23 4.56 -11.45 -12.50
CA GLY A 23 4.64 -10.44 -11.44
C GLY A 23 4.54 -11.04 -10.04
N ILE A 24 3.58 -11.94 -9.81
CA ILE A 24 3.42 -12.67 -8.54
C ILE A 24 4.69 -13.49 -8.23
N SER A 25 5.22 -14.20 -9.21
CA SER A 25 6.42 -15.03 -9.06
C SER A 25 7.64 -14.19 -8.68
N GLN A 26 7.86 -13.06 -9.37
CA GLN A 26 8.95 -12.13 -9.06
C GLN A 26 8.82 -11.57 -7.63
N ALA A 27 7.64 -11.10 -7.26
CA ALA A 27 7.39 -10.55 -5.93
C ALA A 27 7.59 -11.59 -4.83
N CYS A 28 6.99 -12.78 -4.97
CA CYS A 28 7.10 -13.86 -3.99
C CYS A 28 8.55 -14.34 -3.82
N THR A 29 9.29 -14.47 -4.92
CA THR A 29 10.71 -14.86 -4.88
C THR A 29 11.56 -13.80 -4.20
N TYR A 30 11.40 -12.53 -4.57
CA TYR A 30 12.21 -11.45 -4.03
C TYR A 30 11.93 -11.18 -2.54
N LEU A 31 10.67 -11.22 -2.15
CA LEU A 31 10.23 -10.94 -0.79
C LEU A 31 10.34 -12.16 0.13
N ASP A 32 10.68 -13.35 -0.40
CA ASP A 32 10.69 -14.61 0.35
C ASP A 32 9.31 -14.93 0.97
N PHE A 33 8.28 -14.80 0.14
CA PHE A 33 6.88 -14.97 0.55
C PHE A 33 6.19 -16.03 -0.34
N PRO A 34 6.28 -17.32 0.01
CA PRO A 34 5.83 -18.39 -0.86
C PRO A 34 4.30 -18.44 -1.00
N VAL A 35 3.83 -18.78 -2.19
CA VAL A 35 2.44 -19.12 -2.43
C VAL A 35 2.16 -20.51 -1.84
N VAL A 36 1.26 -20.58 -0.86
CA VAL A 36 0.91 -21.82 -0.16
C VAL A 36 -0.42 -22.41 -0.64
N SER A 37 -1.28 -21.60 -1.23
CA SER A 37 -2.58 -22.04 -1.77
C SER A 37 -3.10 -21.01 -2.77
N GLY A 38 -3.95 -21.45 -3.68
CA GLY A 38 -4.62 -20.55 -4.61
C GLY A 38 -5.54 -21.29 -5.58
N ASN A 39 -6.28 -20.49 -6.34
CA ASN A 39 -7.11 -20.97 -7.43
C ASN A 39 -7.08 -19.97 -8.58
N VAL A 40 -7.45 -20.45 -9.76
CA VAL A 40 -7.75 -19.65 -10.93
C VAL A 40 -9.15 -19.94 -11.43
N SER A 41 -9.86 -18.89 -11.80
CA SER A 41 -11.17 -18.97 -12.46
C SER A 41 -11.09 -18.23 -13.78
N PHE A 42 -11.46 -18.93 -14.84
CA PHE A 42 -11.53 -18.39 -16.20
C PHE A 42 -12.97 -18.29 -16.71
N TYR A 43 -13.14 -17.74 -17.91
CA TYR A 43 -14.43 -17.54 -18.57
C TYR A 43 -15.41 -16.66 -17.78
N ASN A 44 -14.88 -15.77 -16.93
CA ASN A 44 -15.71 -14.80 -16.21
C ASN A 44 -16.11 -13.66 -17.15
N GLU A 45 -17.26 -13.79 -17.74
CA GLU A 45 -17.80 -12.84 -18.72
C GLU A 45 -19.28 -12.54 -18.42
N THR A 46 -19.68 -11.29 -18.68
CA THR A 46 -21.08 -10.86 -18.63
C THR A 46 -21.41 -10.18 -19.94
N GLN A 47 -22.45 -10.65 -20.64
CA GLN A 47 -22.87 -10.11 -21.95
C GLN A 47 -21.71 -10.03 -22.96
N ASN A 48 -20.93 -11.11 -23.06
CA ASN A 48 -19.74 -11.22 -23.91
C ASN A 48 -18.59 -10.24 -23.59
N LYS A 49 -18.64 -9.55 -22.47
CA LYS A 49 -17.54 -8.72 -21.95
C LYS A 49 -16.83 -9.44 -20.82
N ALA A 50 -15.51 -9.59 -20.97
CA ALA A 50 -14.69 -10.12 -19.90
C ALA A 50 -14.70 -9.17 -18.70
N ILE A 51 -14.64 -9.73 -17.49
CA ILE A 51 -14.31 -8.94 -16.31
C ILE A 51 -12.91 -8.33 -16.44
N SER A 52 -12.63 -7.27 -15.71
CA SER A 52 -11.25 -6.80 -15.55
C SER A 52 -10.40 -7.89 -14.92
N PRO A 53 -9.10 -8.03 -15.29
CA PRO A 53 -8.18 -8.95 -14.64
C PRO A 53 -8.18 -8.69 -13.13
N THR A 54 -8.51 -9.71 -12.35
CA THR A 54 -8.68 -9.52 -10.90
C THR A 54 -7.88 -10.57 -10.12
N PRO A 55 -6.56 -10.36 -9.96
CA PRO A 55 -5.75 -11.12 -9.03
C PRO A 55 -5.99 -10.61 -7.60
N THR A 56 -6.42 -11.48 -6.71
CA THR A 56 -6.59 -11.20 -5.28
C THR A 56 -5.53 -11.95 -4.49
N ILE A 57 -4.77 -11.25 -3.66
CA ILE A 57 -3.71 -11.81 -2.85
C ILE A 57 -4.07 -11.65 -1.38
N GLY A 58 -4.07 -12.76 -0.65
CA GLY A 58 -4.16 -12.79 0.80
C GLY A 58 -2.83 -13.21 1.41
N GLY A 59 -2.39 -12.48 2.43
CA GLY A 59 -1.18 -12.80 3.18
C GLY A 59 -1.50 -13.25 4.60
N VAL A 60 -0.75 -14.24 5.09
CA VAL A 60 -0.84 -14.69 6.49
C VAL A 60 0.51 -14.54 7.14
N GLY A 61 0.56 -13.87 8.28
CA GLY A 61 1.76 -13.71 9.09
C GLY A 61 1.54 -14.13 10.54
N LEU A 62 2.62 -14.55 11.21
CA LEU A 62 2.59 -14.93 12.61
C LEU A 62 3.15 -13.81 13.50
N ILE A 63 2.32 -13.29 14.41
CA ILE A 63 2.77 -12.37 15.45
C ILE A 63 3.23 -13.21 16.65
N LYS A 64 4.55 -13.30 16.87
CA LYS A 64 5.15 -14.11 17.95
C LYS A 64 4.88 -13.55 19.34
N ASN A 65 4.68 -12.23 19.47
CA ASN A 65 4.46 -11.56 20.74
C ASN A 65 3.36 -10.50 20.58
N LEU A 66 2.22 -10.72 21.20
CA LEU A 66 1.06 -9.83 21.11
C LEU A 66 1.34 -8.42 21.65
N ASN A 67 2.30 -8.24 22.55
CA ASN A 67 2.72 -6.90 23.01
C ASN A 67 3.40 -6.07 21.94
N LEU A 68 3.73 -6.66 20.79
CA LEU A 68 4.27 -5.99 19.62
C LEU A 68 3.23 -5.83 18.49
N MET A 69 1.98 -6.18 18.76
CA MET A 69 0.89 -5.94 17.83
C MET A 69 0.74 -4.44 17.61
N MET A 70 0.76 -4.04 16.35
CA MET A 70 0.62 -2.63 15.95
C MET A 70 -0.79 -2.39 15.38
N THR A 71 -1.32 -1.21 15.65
CA THR A 71 -2.62 -0.78 15.13
C THR A 71 -2.49 0.58 14.46
N LYS A 72 -3.43 0.93 13.59
CA LYS A 72 -3.40 2.18 12.84
C LYS A 72 -3.87 3.41 13.61
N ASN A 73 -4.59 3.25 14.71
CA ASN A 73 -5.17 4.38 15.45
C ASN A 73 -4.09 5.25 16.11
N LEU A 74 -4.19 6.57 15.96
CA LEU A 74 -3.35 7.52 16.70
C LEU A 74 -3.57 7.36 18.20
N LYS A 75 -2.50 7.45 18.98
CA LYS A 75 -2.47 7.11 20.42
C LYS A 75 -2.24 8.31 21.34
N GLU A 76 -1.50 9.32 20.87
CA GLU A 76 -1.01 10.38 21.75
C GLU A 76 -1.11 11.75 21.09
N ILE A 77 -1.72 12.73 21.79
CA ILE A 77 -1.77 14.12 21.34
C ILE A 77 -0.36 14.74 21.45
N GLY A 78 0.07 15.44 20.41
CA GLY A 78 1.41 16.03 20.33
C GLY A 78 2.48 15.13 19.75
N SER A 79 2.13 13.89 19.38
CA SER A 79 3.02 13.02 18.61
C SER A 79 3.31 13.58 17.21
N TYR A 80 4.40 13.12 16.62
CA TYR A 80 4.77 13.37 15.23
C TYR A 80 4.28 12.27 14.32
N ILE A 81 3.89 12.67 13.11
CA ILE A 81 3.56 11.74 12.04
C ILE A 81 4.65 11.85 10.97
N PHE A 82 5.30 10.72 10.67
CA PHE A 82 6.29 10.64 9.61
C PHE A 82 5.78 9.79 8.45
N VAL A 83 6.19 10.16 7.25
CA VAL A 83 6.05 9.34 6.05
C VAL A 83 7.34 8.56 5.86
N VAL A 84 7.24 7.25 5.81
CA VAL A 84 8.35 6.35 5.44
C VAL A 84 8.16 5.95 3.99
N GLY A 85 9.21 6.04 3.20
CA GLY A 85 9.19 5.79 1.76
C GLY A 85 9.15 7.07 0.92
N LYS A 86 9.41 6.92 -0.37
CA LYS A 86 9.48 8.03 -1.32
C LYS A 86 8.09 8.37 -1.84
N THR A 87 7.72 9.64 -1.82
CA THR A 87 6.52 10.15 -2.49
C THR A 87 6.92 10.75 -3.83
N SER A 88 6.45 10.15 -4.91
CA SER A 88 6.62 10.63 -6.29
C SER A 88 5.37 11.32 -6.82
N GLY A 89 4.22 11.09 -6.18
CA GLY A 89 2.96 11.73 -6.49
C GLY A 89 2.19 11.06 -7.64
N HIS A 90 2.25 9.74 -7.74
CA HIS A 90 1.55 9.00 -8.79
C HIS A 90 0.04 9.04 -8.58
N LEU A 91 -0.69 9.66 -9.50
CA LEU A 91 -2.15 9.83 -9.45
C LEU A 91 -2.92 8.93 -10.42
N ASP A 92 -2.27 8.38 -11.46
CA ASP A 92 -2.94 7.51 -12.41
C ASP A 92 -3.49 6.26 -11.72
N GLN A 93 -4.70 5.83 -12.09
CA GLN A 93 -5.43 4.73 -11.47
C GLN A 93 -5.76 4.93 -9.97
N SER A 94 -5.44 6.09 -9.38
CA SER A 94 -5.75 6.39 -7.97
C SER A 94 -7.26 6.63 -7.75
N GLU A 95 -7.70 6.52 -6.51
CA GLU A 95 -9.05 6.89 -6.11
C GLU A 95 -9.36 8.37 -6.41
N PHE A 96 -8.35 9.25 -6.30
CA PHE A 96 -8.53 10.66 -6.65
C PHE A 96 -8.88 10.84 -8.14
N PHE A 97 -8.15 10.17 -9.05
CA PHE A 97 -8.48 10.23 -10.48
C PHE A 97 -9.83 9.60 -10.77
N ARG A 98 -10.12 8.44 -10.19
CA ARG A 98 -11.36 7.71 -10.43
C ARG A 98 -12.58 8.42 -9.86
N GLU A 99 -12.52 8.83 -8.60
CA GLU A 99 -13.69 9.33 -7.90
C GLU A 99 -13.90 10.85 -8.04
N VAL A 100 -12.82 11.62 -8.12
CA VAL A 100 -12.91 13.09 -8.24
C VAL A 100 -12.89 13.53 -9.69
N LEU A 101 -11.91 13.07 -10.48
CA LEU A 101 -11.72 13.51 -11.86
C LEU A 101 -12.44 12.64 -12.89
N LYS A 102 -12.95 11.46 -12.50
CA LYS A 102 -13.60 10.46 -13.37
C LYS A 102 -12.69 9.98 -14.51
N ILE A 103 -11.39 9.90 -14.26
CA ILE A 103 -10.36 9.38 -15.16
C ILE A 103 -10.05 7.94 -14.74
N TYR A 104 -10.19 7.00 -15.68
CA TYR A 104 -10.05 5.56 -15.42
C TYR A 104 -8.89 4.92 -16.18
N GLU A 105 -8.07 5.72 -16.83
CA GLU A 105 -6.96 5.29 -17.66
C GLU A 105 -5.63 5.79 -17.05
N GLY A 106 -4.54 5.22 -17.51
CA GLY A 106 -3.19 5.55 -17.07
C GLY A 106 -2.40 4.31 -16.61
N PRO A 107 -1.09 4.42 -16.47
CA PRO A 107 -0.25 3.34 -15.94
C PRO A 107 -0.51 3.11 -14.45
N SER A 108 -0.15 1.91 -13.98
CA SER A 108 -0.03 1.65 -12.54
C SER A 108 1.23 2.33 -11.96
N PRO A 109 1.28 2.56 -10.64
CA PRO A 109 2.50 3.08 -10.01
C PRO A 109 3.68 2.14 -10.22
N GLU A 110 4.88 2.72 -10.31
CA GLU A 110 6.13 1.95 -10.44
C GLU A 110 6.37 1.11 -9.18
N ILE A 111 6.69 -0.16 -9.38
CA ILE A 111 7.00 -1.10 -8.30
C ILE A 111 8.52 -1.24 -8.18
N ASN A 112 9.04 -1.01 -6.97
CA ASN A 112 10.43 -1.24 -6.63
C ASN A 112 10.52 -2.24 -5.47
N LEU A 113 10.76 -3.51 -5.78
CA LEU A 113 10.81 -4.60 -4.79
C LEU A 113 11.91 -4.41 -3.74
N PHE A 114 13.01 -3.72 -4.09
CA PHE A 114 14.06 -3.38 -3.13
C PHE A 114 13.53 -2.43 -2.05
N ASN A 115 12.82 -1.38 -2.45
CA ASN A 115 12.20 -0.44 -1.53
C ASN A 115 11.12 -1.12 -0.69
N GLU A 116 10.27 -1.97 -1.30
CA GLU A 116 9.25 -2.76 -0.59
C GLU A 116 9.87 -3.56 0.54
N LYS A 117 10.91 -4.33 0.24
CA LYS A 117 11.60 -5.17 1.22
C LYS A 117 12.27 -4.36 2.33
N ASN A 118 12.95 -3.26 1.97
CA ASN A 118 13.71 -2.48 2.92
C ASN A 118 12.81 -1.61 3.81
N ASN A 119 11.81 -0.95 3.24
CA ASN A 119 10.86 -0.15 4.01
C ASN A 119 10.04 -1.03 4.96
N GLY A 120 9.56 -2.19 4.49
CA GLY A 120 8.90 -3.16 5.35
C GLY A 120 9.79 -3.65 6.51
N LYS A 121 11.07 -3.95 6.25
CA LYS A 121 12.04 -4.31 7.31
C LYS A 121 12.31 -3.15 8.27
N ALA A 122 12.40 -1.92 7.77
CA ALA A 122 12.57 -0.74 8.61
C ALA A 122 11.37 -0.57 9.56
N ILE A 123 10.15 -0.69 9.07
CA ILE A 123 8.94 -0.66 9.89
C ILE A 123 8.96 -1.77 10.95
N GLN A 124 9.28 -3.00 10.58
CA GLN A 124 9.40 -4.09 11.55
C GLN A 124 10.43 -3.78 12.64
N LYS A 125 11.59 -3.23 12.27
CA LYS A 125 12.64 -2.85 13.23
C LYS A 125 12.15 -1.75 14.19
N LEU A 126 11.45 -0.74 13.70
CA LEU A 126 10.88 0.33 14.52
C LEU A 126 9.85 -0.21 15.52
N ILE A 127 8.99 -1.14 15.09
CA ILE A 127 8.01 -1.82 15.96
C ILE A 127 8.72 -2.64 17.05
N LEU A 128 9.70 -3.47 16.66
CA LEU A 128 10.46 -4.30 17.59
C LEU A 128 11.22 -3.46 18.62
N SER A 129 11.72 -2.30 18.20
CA SER A 129 12.43 -1.35 19.07
C SER A 129 11.50 -0.47 19.91
N LYS A 130 10.17 -0.60 19.76
CA LYS A 130 9.14 0.20 20.44
C LYS A 130 9.31 1.71 20.22
N LEU A 131 9.75 2.11 19.03
CA LEU A 131 9.97 3.50 18.66
C LEU A 131 8.75 4.16 18.03
N VAL A 132 7.73 3.38 17.68
CA VAL A 132 6.49 3.85 17.05
C VAL A 132 5.27 3.48 17.88
N ASN A 133 4.28 4.36 17.91
CA ASN A 133 3.02 4.17 18.64
C ASN A 133 1.94 3.54 17.75
N SER A 134 1.90 3.92 16.48
CA SER A 134 1.01 3.35 15.47
C SER A 134 1.67 3.36 14.10
N VAL A 135 1.20 2.47 13.23
CA VAL A 135 1.68 2.32 11.84
C VAL A 135 0.50 2.02 10.94
N HIS A 136 0.47 2.64 9.78
CA HIS A 136 -0.47 2.32 8.70
C HIS A 136 0.25 2.36 7.35
N ASP A 137 -0.04 1.42 6.47
CA ASP A 137 0.40 1.47 5.09
C ASP A 137 -0.33 2.57 4.32
N ILE A 138 0.38 3.23 3.40
CA ILE A 138 -0.23 4.20 2.49
C ILE A 138 -0.58 3.45 1.22
N SER A 139 -1.87 3.30 0.96
CA SER A 139 -2.40 2.61 -0.21
C SER A 139 -3.48 3.46 -0.89
N THR A 140 -4.68 2.96 -1.03
CA THR A 140 -5.82 3.63 -1.65
C THR A 140 -6.10 5.00 -1.03
N GLY A 141 -6.19 6.04 -1.85
CA GLY A 141 -6.44 7.43 -1.45
C GLY A 141 -5.22 8.17 -0.89
N GLY A 142 -4.03 7.56 -0.91
CA GLY A 142 -2.77 8.18 -0.55
C GLY A 142 -2.64 8.59 0.91
N ILE A 143 -1.77 9.54 1.18
CA ILE A 143 -1.43 10.02 2.54
C ILE A 143 -2.67 10.57 3.25
N LEU A 144 -3.51 11.32 2.55
CA LEU A 144 -4.63 12.00 3.20
C LEU A 144 -5.68 11.03 3.70
N LEU A 145 -6.03 10.00 2.92
CA LEU A 145 -7.00 9.00 3.35
C LEU A 145 -6.42 8.15 4.48
N THR A 146 -5.20 7.68 4.35
CA THR A 146 -4.48 6.92 5.39
C THR A 146 -4.45 7.68 6.71
N LEU A 147 -4.08 8.98 6.70
CA LEU A 147 -4.05 9.79 7.91
C LEU A 147 -5.46 10.02 8.48
N SER A 148 -6.46 10.21 7.62
CA SER A 148 -7.85 10.36 8.04
C SER A 148 -8.34 9.10 8.78
N GLU A 149 -8.01 7.92 8.28
CA GLU A 149 -8.34 6.66 8.94
C GLU A 149 -7.64 6.52 10.31
N MET A 150 -6.36 6.91 10.40
CA MET A 150 -5.62 6.93 11.67
C MET A 150 -6.28 7.88 12.68
N CYS A 151 -6.68 9.08 12.23
CA CYS A 151 -7.35 10.08 13.05
C CYS A 151 -8.73 9.59 13.54
N ILE A 152 -9.55 9.03 12.65
CA ILE A 152 -10.88 8.50 12.98
C ILE A 152 -10.76 7.35 13.99
N ALA A 153 -9.86 6.41 13.74
CA ALA A 153 -9.64 5.27 14.62
C ALA A 153 -9.10 5.68 16.01
N GLY A 154 -8.25 6.71 16.06
CA GLY A 154 -7.67 7.24 17.30
C GLY A 154 -8.52 8.31 17.99
N LYS A 155 -9.51 8.89 17.30
CA LYS A 155 -10.28 10.07 17.74
C LYS A 155 -9.38 11.27 18.06
N ILE A 156 -8.27 11.40 17.33
CA ILE A 156 -7.27 12.45 17.47
C ILE A 156 -7.09 13.10 16.11
N GLY A 157 -7.18 14.43 16.02
CA GLY A 157 -6.93 15.18 14.81
C GLY A 157 -5.42 15.31 14.49
N ALA A 158 -5.09 15.61 13.24
CA ALA A 158 -3.71 15.83 12.82
C ALA A 158 -3.57 17.16 12.07
N LYS A 159 -2.36 17.72 12.11
CA LYS A 159 -1.98 18.89 11.31
C LYS A 159 -0.95 18.47 10.28
N ILE A 160 -1.28 18.61 9.00
CA ILE A 160 -0.39 18.31 7.89
C ILE A 160 0.34 19.58 7.46
N LYS A 161 1.64 19.44 7.20
CA LYS A 161 2.41 20.41 6.47
C LYS A 161 2.89 19.76 5.17
N VAL A 162 2.31 20.17 4.06
CA VAL A 162 2.72 19.69 2.73
C VAL A 162 4.11 20.27 2.42
N PRO A 163 5.10 19.45 2.05
CA PRO A 163 6.39 19.95 1.60
C PRO A 163 6.26 20.87 0.40
N GLN A 164 7.15 21.86 0.30
CA GLN A 164 7.27 22.73 -0.87
C GLN A 164 8.44 22.24 -1.73
N ASP A 165 8.29 21.04 -2.26
CA ASP A 165 9.24 20.40 -3.18
C ASP A 165 8.66 20.30 -4.59
N ASN A 166 9.23 19.42 -5.42
CA ASN A 166 8.82 19.25 -6.81
C ASN A 166 7.52 18.44 -6.99
N VAL A 167 6.87 18.00 -5.90
CA VAL A 167 5.61 17.27 -5.92
C VAL A 167 4.48 18.24 -5.55
N GLY A 168 3.48 18.37 -6.40
CA GLY A 168 2.33 19.23 -6.14
C GLY A 168 1.50 18.78 -4.93
N PRO A 169 0.68 19.66 -4.34
CA PRO A 169 -0.10 19.33 -3.16
C PRO A 169 -1.07 18.15 -3.36
N HIS A 170 -1.70 18.05 -4.52
CA HIS A 170 -2.62 16.94 -4.82
C HIS A 170 -1.87 15.63 -4.99
N GLU A 171 -0.77 15.67 -5.72
CA GLU A 171 0.12 14.53 -5.94
C GLU A 171 0.71 14.03 -4.62
N TYR A 172 1.11 14.93 -3.72
CA TYR A 172 1.62 14.58 -2.41
C TYR A 172 0.55 13.93 -1.53
N LEU A 173 -0.65 14.51 -1.48
CA LEU A 173 -1.71 14.09 -0.56
C LEU A 173 -2.46 12.84 -1.05
N PHE A 174 -2.70 12.73 -2.34
CA PHE A 174 -3.55 11.70 -2.94
C PHE A 174 -2.79 10.70 -3.81
N GLY A 175 -1.49 10.91 -4.07
CA GLY A 175 -0.69 9.97 -4.84
C GLY A 175 -0.65 8.60 -4.17
N GLU A 176 -0.76 7.54 -4.98
CA GLU A 176 -0.81 6.14 -4.53
C GLU A 176 0.49 5.40 -4.87
N ASP A 177 1.63 6.06 -4.65
CA ASP A 177 2.94 5.43 -4.78
C ASP A 177 3.08 4.23 -3.85
N GLN A 178 3.86 3.24 -4.26
CA GLN A 178 4.09 2.00 -3.53
C GLN A 178 5.08 2.15 -2.36
N SER A 179 5.11 1.16 -1.48
CA SER A 179 6.13 1.02 -0.43
C SER A 179 6.19 2.16 0.58
N ARG A 180 5.03 2.72 0.96
CA ARG A 180 4.98 3.84 1.91
C ARG A 180 4.16 3.50 3.14
N TYR A 181 4.55 4.14 4.27
CA TYR A 181 3.85 3.99 5.55
C TYR A 181 3.73 5.34 6.25
N LEU A 182 2.63 5.53 7.00
CA LEU A 182 2.54 6.55 8.05
C LEU A 182 2.87 5.91 9.39
N ILE A 183 3.71 6.58 10.17
CA ILE A 183 4.06 6.15 11.52
C ILE A 183 3.84 7.27 12.51
N GLU A 184 3.27 6.95 13.66
CA GLU A 184 3.17 7.85 14.81
C GLU A 184 4.34 7.63 15.74
N VAL A 185 5.03 8.71 16.08
CA VAL A 185 6.21 8.71 16.94
C VAL A 185 6.06 9.75 18.05
N ASN A 186 6.24 9.36 19.29
CA ASN A 186 6.22 10.33 20.39
C ASN A 186 7.48 11.22 20.41
N GLU A 187 7.40 12.36 21.11
CA GLU A 187 8.51 13.33 21.21
C GLU A 187 9.83 12.68 21.63
N LYS A 188 9.80 11.77 22.62
CA LYS A 188 11.01 11.14 23.17
C LYS A 188 11.72 10.19 22.19
N SER A 189 11.00 9.67 21.21
CA SER A 189 11.52 8.71 20.23
C SER A 189 11.88 9.37 18.90
N LYS A 190 11.53 10.64 18.69
CA LYS A 190 11.69 11.37 17.44
C LYS A 190 13.10 11.25 16.85
N ASP A 191 14.12 11.68 17.63
CA ASP A 191 15.51 11.71 17.15
C ASP A 191 16.07 10.31 16.88
N LYS A 192 15.60 9.30 17.64
CA LYS A 192 16.01 7.90 17.45
C LYS A 192 15.35 7.24 16.22
N THR A 193 14.23 7.78 15.79
CA THR A 193 13.50 7.27 14.62
C THR A 193 14.05 7.83 13.32
N CYS A 194 14.63 9.04 13.36
CA CYS A 194 15.20 9.72 12.20
C CYS A 194 16.66 9.34 11.89
N ASN A 195 17.35 8.64 12.79
CA ASN A 195 18.71 8.11 12.64
C ASN A 195 18.71 6.61 12.34
#